data_807f5ad6877bfee6b680647cfe7355ff
#
_entry.id   807f5ad6877bfee6b680647cfe7355ff
#
_cell.length_a   1.000
_cell.length_b   1.000
_cell.length_c   1.000
_cell.angle_alpha   90.00
_cell.angle_beta   90.00
_cell.angle_gamma   90.00
#
_symmetry.space_group_name_H-M   'P 1'
#
loop_
_entity.id
_entity.type
_entity.pdbx_description
1 polymer ?
#
loop_
_entity_poly.entity_id
_entity_poly.type
_entity_poly.pdbx_seq_one_letter_code
_entity_poly.pdbx_strand_id
1 'polypeptide(L)'
;MQLVTTKDVLKEPPGRQMTNRLRIVAIDGPAGAGKSTIAQALALALDIPYLDTGAMYRMVTYAALRDGIDLQDENAVADVARRMNTVMSADRFFVDEVDVTDIIRGAQVTEAVSIVAALSEVRNELRAAQRAWVKNAGGGVVEGRDIGTVVFPDATLKVFLTASPAIRAQRRVSQSGGDVLAIEEQIRKRDHLDSTRADSPLRESKDSLFIDTTDLSIEKVVQQIASSVADIESSSHE
;
A
#
# COMPACT_ATOMS: atom_id res chain seq x y z
N MET A 1 -5.20 17.95 -14.31
CA MET A 1 -4.92 16.67 -13.62
C MET A 1 -5.96 15.67 -14.11
N GLN A 2 -5.60 14.75 -14.99
CA GLN A 2 -6.55 13.82 -15.63
C GLN A 2 -6.82 12.64 -14.72
N LEU A 3 -8.09 12.34 -14.52
CA LEU A 3 -8.58 11.15 -13.83
C LEU A 3 -8.34 9.93 -14.75
N VAL A 4 -7.58 8.95 -14.30
CA VAL A 4 -7.32 7.73 -15.07
C VAL A 4 -8.31 6.66 -14.62
N THR A 5 -9.26 6.31 -15.49
CA THR A 5 -10.12 5.15 -15.32
C THR A 5 -9.41 3.91 -15.87
N THR A 6 -9.76 2.72 -15.36
CA THR A 6 -9.22 1.44 -15.86
C THR A 6 -9.48 1.20 -17.37
N LYS A 7 -10.28 2.02 -18.03
CA LYS A 7 -10.59 1.95 -19.47
C LYS A 7 -9.77 2.89 -20.36
N ASP A 8 -9.07 3.90 -19.79
CA ASP A 8 -8.43 4.97 -20.58
C ASP A 8 -6.91 4.80 -20.79
N VAL A 9 -6.31 3.69 -20.40
CA VAL A 9 -4.86 3.45 -20.55
C VAL A 9 -4.55 2.76 -21.89
N LEU A 10 -4.87 3.43 -23.01
CA LEU A 10 -4.40 3.04 -24.35
C LEU A 10 -3.83 4.24 -25.10
N LYS A 11 -2.80 4.89 -24.55
CA LYS A 11 -1.89 5.73 -25.36
C LYS A 11 -0.47 5.54 -24.84
N GLU A 12 0.33 4.85 -25.65
CA GLU A 12 1.77 4.71 -25.44
C GLU A 12 2.45 6.08 -25.49
N PRO A 13 3.31 6.43 -24.52
CA PRO A 13 4.19 7.58 -24.65
C PRO A 13 5.34 7.25 -25.63
N PRO A 14 5.83 8.23 -26.44
CA PRO A 14 6.84 7.99 -27.43
C PRO A 14 8.22 7.78 -26.83
N GLY A 15 8.84 6.63 -27.15
CA GLY A 15 10.28 6.53 -27.35
C GLY A 15 11.19 6.48 -26.13
N ARG A 16 11.02 5.48 -25.23
CA ARG A 16 12.13 5.04 -24.36
C ARG A 16 12.42 3.56 -24.69
N GLN A 17 13.61 3.24 -25.19
CA GLN A 17 14.09 1.86 -25.22
C GLN A 17 14.18 1.40 -23.76
N MET A 18 13.19 0.62 -23.32
CA MET A 18 13.12 0.08 -21.96
C MET A 18 13.80 -1.28 -21.95
N THR A 19 14.79 -1.44 -21.10
CA THR A 19 15.10 -2.74 -20.52
C THR A 19 13.79 -3.33 -19.99
N ASN A 20 13.46 -4.56 -20.40
CA ASN A 20 12.13 -5.20 -20.29
C ASN A 20 11.72 -5.54 -18.84
N ARG A 21 12.28 -4.88 -17.82
CA ARG A 21 12.00 -5.10 -16.40
C ARG A 21 11.30 -3.86 -15.82
N LEU A 22 10.09 -4.05 -15.31
CA LEU A 22 9.34 -2.98 -14.64
C LEU A 22 10.11 -2.50 -13.41
N ARG A 23 10.26 -1.17 -13.26
CA ARG A 23 10.83 -0.56 -12.04
C ARG A 23 9.78 -0.61 -10.94
N ILE A 24 9.94 -1.53 -9.99
CA ILE A 24 9.02 -1.70 -8.86
C ILE A 24 9.78 -1.52 -7.56
N VAL A 25 9.35 -0.56 -6.73
CA VAL A 25 9.84 -0.42 -5.35
C VAL A 25 8.73 -0.85 -4.41
N ALA A 26 8.93 -1.97 -3.72
CA ALA A 26 8.00 -2.53 -2.74
C ALA A 26 8.32 -1.96 -1.36
N ILE A 27 7.34 -1.32 -0.70
CA ILE A 27 7.50 -0.76 0.65
C ILE A 27 6.53 -1.43 1.60
N ASP A 28 7.03 -2.31 2.46
CA ASP A 28 6.27 -3.02 3.48
C ASP A 28 6.57 -2.49 4.88
N GLY A 29 5.71 -2.81 5.83
CA GLY A 29 5.91 -2.46 7.23
C GLY A 29 4.60 -2.23 8.00
N PRO A 30 4.64 -2.12 9.34
CA PRO A 30 3.48 -2.00 10.19
C PRO A 30 2.69 -0.68 10.00
N ALA A 31 1.50 -0.61 10.60
CA ALA A 31 0.70 0.61 10.58
C ALA A 31 1.41 1.77 11.28
N GLY A 32 1.38 2.98 10.70
CA GLY A 32 2.01 4.17 11.28
C GLY A 32 3.54 4.27 11.11
N ALA A 33 4.19 3.35 10.40
CA ALA A 33 5.64 3.41 10.12
C ALA A 33 6.05 4.53 9.13
N GLY A 34 5.09 5.32 8.62
CA GLY A 34 5.37 6.43 7.68
C GLY A 34 5.41 6.00 6.21
N LYS A 35 4.99 4.77 5.89
CA LYS A 35 5.05 4.24 4.51
C LYS A 35 4.43 5.14 3.46
N SER A 36 3.20 5.61 3.66
CA SER A 36 2.48 6.42 2.65
C SER A 36 3.21 7.72 2.36
N THR A 37 3.67 8.42 3.39
CA THR A 37 4.42 9.67 3.23
C THR A 37 5.75 9.44 2.48
N ILE A 38 6.47 8.38 2.86
CA ILE A 38 7.76 8.03 2.24
C ILE A 38 7.54 7.53 0.81
N ALA A 39 6.54 6.67 0.57
CA ALA A 39 6.24 6.12 -0.74
C ALA A 39 5.82 7.20 -1.75
N GLN A 40 4.97 8.15 -1.33
CA GLN A 40 4.58 9.28 -2.16
C GLN A 40 5.76 10.19 -2.50
N ALA A 41 6.58 10.55 -1.49
CA ALA A 41 7.77 11.37 -1.71
C ALA A 41 8.80 10.67 -2.60
N LEU A 42 8.97 9.36 -2.43
CA LEU A 42 9.86 8.55 -3.27
C LEU A 42 9.35 8.45 -4.71
N ALA A 43 8.05 8.24 -4.90
CA ALA A 43 7.44 8.18 -6.23
C ALA A 43 7.66 9.48 -7.01
N LEU A 44 7.50 10.64 -6.34
CA LEU A 44 7.82 11.96 -6.90
C LEU A 44 9.31 12.08 -7.22
N ALA A 45 10.21 11.66 -6.32
CA ALA A 45 11.66 11.77 -6.52
C ALA A 45 12.17 10.88 -7.67
N LEU A 46 11.53 9.73 -7.89
CA LEU A 46 11.89 8.78 -8.96
C LEU A 46 11.11 8.99 -10.26
N ASP A 47 10.14 9.90 -10.28
CA ASP A 47 9.21 10.14 -11.41
C ASP A 47 8.52 8.84 -11.87
N ILE A 48 7.98 8.07 -10.92
CA ILE A 48 7.23 6.84 -11.17
C ILE A 48 5.90 6.84 -10.41
N PRO A 49 4.89 6.07 -10.87
CA PRO A 49 3.58 6.00 -10.22
C PRO A 49 3.63 5.49 -8.78
N TYR A 50 2.61 5.82 -7.98
CA TYR A 50 2.43 5.40 -6.58
C TYR A 50 1.12 4.63 -6.40
N LEU A 51 1.17 3.52 -5.64
CA LEU A 51 0.00 2.71 -5.29
C LEU A 51 -0.08 2.46 -3.78
N ASP A 52 -1.17 2.95 -3.16
CA ASP A 52 -1.58 2.61 -1.77
C ASP A 52 -2.46 1.35 -1.81
N THR A 53 -1.86 0.18 -1.56
CA THR A 53 -2.65 -1.07 -1.51
C THR A 53 -3.53 -1.15 -0.27
N GLY A 54 -3.15 -0.48 0.81
CA GLY A 54 -3.98 -0.37 2.01
C GLY A 54 -5.29 0.36 1.74
N ALA A 55 -5.29 1.37 0.86
CA ALA A 55 -6.51 2.03 0.42
C ALA A 55 -7.42 1.07 -0.36
N MET A 56 -6.88 0.16 -1.17
CA MET A 56 -7.68 -0.85 -1.89
C MET A 56 -8.46 -1.74 -0.91
N TYR A 57 -7.83 -2.28 0.12
CA TYR A 57 -8.53 -3.04 1.16
C TYR A 57 -9.57 -2.21 1.90
N ARG A 58 -9.29 -0.94 2.16
CA ARG A 58 -10.24 -0.02 2.80
C ARG A 58 -11.45 0.28 1.90
N MET A 59 -11.26 0.40 0.60
CA MET A 59 -12.37 0.57 -0.36
C MET A 59 -13.27 -0.66 -0.40
N VAL A 60 -12.72 -1.87 -0.41
CA VAL A 60 -13.51 -3.12 -0.29
C VAL A 60 -14.28 -3.14 1.03
N THR A 61 -13.60 -2.80 2.13
CA THR A 61 -14.24 -2.75 3.46
C THR A 61 -15.40 -1.75 3.49
N TYR A 62 -15.20 -0.56 2.95
CA TYR A 62 -16.25 0.46 2.84
C TYR A 62 -17.44 -0.06 2.01
N ALA A 63 -17.19 -0.63 0.84
CA ALA A 63 -18.24 -1.12 -0.04
C ALA A 63 -19.03 -2.26 0.60
N ALA A 64 -18.34 -3.20 1.28
CA ALA A 64 -19.00 -4.28 2.01
C ALA A 64 -19.88 -3.76 3.16
N LEU A 65 -19.38 -2.78 3.95
CA LEU A 65 -20.14 -2.14 5.02
C LEU A 65 -21.35 -1.35 4.48
N ARG A 66 -21.17 -0.58 3.42
CA ARG A 66 -22.24 0.17 2.74
C ARG A 66 -23.37 -0.75 2.27
N ASP A 67 -22.99 -1.89 1.70
CA ASP A 67 -23.94 -2.86 1.13
C ASP A 67 -24.50 -3.83 2.18
N GLY A 68 -24.14 -3.69 3.47
CA GLY A 68 -24.63 -4.53 4.57
C GLY A 68 -24.14 -5.99 4.50
N ILE A 69 -22.98 -6.22 3.87
CA ILE A 69 -22.40 -7.56 3.72
C ILE A 69 -21.73 -7.98 5.04
N ASP A 70 -21.98 -9.22 5.47
CA ASP A 70 -21.24 -9.81 6.60
C ASP A 70 -19.76 -9.95 6.24
N LEU A 71 -18.90 -9.27 6.99
CA LEU A 71 -17.45 -9.31 6.78
C LEU A 71 -16.82 -10.68 7.10
N GLN A 72 -17.56 -11.62 7.69
CA GLN A 72 -17.13 -13.01 7.87
C GLN A 72 -17.46 -13.89 6.66
N ASP A 73 -18.33 -13.45 5.77
CA ASP A 73 -18.63 -14.14 4.51
C ASP A 73 -17.58 -13.78 3.44
N GLU A 74 -16.51 -14.59 3.41
CA GLU A 74 -15.37 -14.38 2.51
C GLU A 74 -15.78 -14.27 1.04
N ASN A 75 -16.71 -15.12 0.58
CA ASN A 75 -17.17 -15.12 -0.81
C ASN A 75 -17.95 -13.86 -1.15
N ALA A 76 -18.87 -13.45 -0.27
CA ALA A 76 -19.66 -12.24 -0.47
C ALA A 76 -18.76 -10.98 -0.49
N VAL A 77 -17.75 -10.90 0.39
CA VAL A 77 -16.80 -9.77 0.40
C VAL A 77 -15.89 -9.81 -0.84
N ALA A 78 -15.44 -10.98 -1.29
CA ALA A 78 -14.67 -11.11 -2.54
C ALA A 78 -15.52 -10.70 -3.78
N ASP A 79 -16.81 -11.02 -3.80
CA ASP A 79 -17.72 -10.54 -4.85
C ASP A 79 -17.85 -9.01 -4.87
N VAL A 80 -17.86 -8.37 -3.70
CA VAL A 80 -17.77 -6.90 -3.62
C VAL A 80 -16.48 -6.40 -4.27
N ALA A 81 -15.33 -7.00 -3.95
CA ALA A 81 -14.04 -6.61 -4.54
C ALA A 81 -14.03 -6.74 -6.08
N ARG A 82 -14.69 -7.76 -6.65
CA ARG A 82 -14.78 -7.98 -8.11
C ARG A 82 -15.68 -6.99 -8.83
N ARG A 83 -16.82 -6.63 -8.22
CA ARG A 83 -17.87 -5.82 -8.90
C ARG A 83 -17.71 -4.32 -8.72
N MET A 84 -17.05 -3.84 -7.65
CA MET A 84 -16.91 -2.41 -7.39
C MET A 84 -16.06 -1.72 -8.45
N ASN A 85 -16.52 -0.55 -8.90
CA ASN A 85 -15.69 0.32 -9.73
C ASN A 85 -14.86 1.22 -8.84
N THR A 86 -13.56 1.25 -9.07
CA THR A 86 -12.65 2.10 -8.29
C THR A 86 -11.86 3.04 -9.18
N VAL A 87 -11.72 4.28 -8.71
CA VAL A 87 -10.78 5.24 -9.28
C VAL A 87 -9.85 5.69 -8.17
N MET A 88 -8.56 5.64 -8.42
CA MET A 88 -7.53 5.99 -7.45
C MET A 88 -6.54 6.97 -8.07
N SER A 89 -6.24 8.03 -7.35
CA SER A 89 -5.10 8.92 -7.60
C SER A 89 -4.19 8.94 -6.35
N ALA A 90 -3.15 9.76 -6.37
CA ALA A 90 -2.24 9.86 -5.23
C ALA A 90 -2.94 10.28 -3.92
N ASP A 91 -4.04 11.03 -4.02
CA ASP A 91 -4.72 11.69 -2.92
C ASP A 91 -6.25 11.50 -2.89
N ARG A 92 -6.85 10.91 -3.93
CA ARG A 92 -8.31 10.77 -4.05
C ARG A 92 -8.70 9.32 -4.36
N PHE A 93 -9.77 8.86 -3.72
CA PHE A 93 -10.30 7.51 -3.84
C PHE A 93 -11.81 7.55 -4.09
N PHE A 94 -12.25 6.84 -5.13
CA PHE A 94 -13.66 6.75 -5.47
C PHE A 94 -14.09 5.29 -5.54
N VAL A 95 -15.28 5.00 -5.04
CA VAL A 95 -15.96 3.70 -5.15
C VAL A 95 -17.35 3.97 -5.75
N ASP A 96 -17.63 3.35 -6.89
CA ASP A 96 -18.90 3.51 -7.60
C ASP A 96 -19.27 5.01 -7.78
N GLU A 97 -18.30 5.82 -8.25
CA GLU A 97 -18.39 7.27 -8.47
C GLU A 97 -18.49 8.13 -7.19
N VAL A 98 -18.59 7.52 -6.01
CA VAL A 98 -18.62 8.24 -4.72
C VAL A 98 -17.20 8.52 -4.27
N ASP A 99 -16.88 9.78 -3.92
CA ASP A 99 -15.64 10.14 -3.25
C ASP A 99 -15.63 9.59 -1.82
N VAL A 100 -14.71 8.68 -1.57
CA VAL A 100 -14.57 7.97 -0.28
C VAL A 100 -13.25 8.29 0.43
N THR A 101 -12.53 9.31 -0.04
CA THR A 101 -11.18 9.65 0.40
C THR A 101 -11.05 9.74 1.92
N ASP A 102 -11.96 10.46 2.58
CA ASP A 102 -11.97 10.59 4.03
C ASP A 102 -12.67 9.40 4.70
N ILE A 103 -13.72 8.88 4.09
CA ILE A 103 -14.56 7.81 4.64
C ILE A 103 -13.73 6.54 4.87
N ILE A 104 -12.89 6.15 3.92
CA ILE A 104 -12.06 4.94 4.04
C ILE A 104 -10.98 5.05 5.13
N ARG A 105 -10.72 6.26 5.64
CA ARG A 105 -9.80 6.52 6.76
C ARG A 105 -10.54 6.69 8.10
N GLY A 106 -11.87 6.73 8.07
CA GLY A 106 -12.72 6.84 9.27
C GLY A 106 -12.63 5.62 10.18
N ALA A 107 -13.18 5.78 11.42
CA ALA A 107 -13.09 4.78 12.48
C ALA A 107 -13.69 3.43 12.05
N GLN A 108 -14.90 3.42 11.50
CA GLN A 108 -15.63 2.20 11.12
C GLN A 108 -14.82 1.33 10.13
N VAL A 109 -14.28 1.93 9.07
CA VAL A 109 -13.44 1.20 8.11
C VAL A 109 -12.11 0.79 8.73
N THR A 110 -11.53 1.65 9.59
CA THR A 110 -10.24 1.37 10.24
C THR A 110 -10.32 0.17 11.20
N GLU A 111 -11.42 0.00 11.90
CA GLU A 111 -11.66 -1.13 12.81
C GLU A 111 -11.92 -2.43 12.02
N ALA A 112 -12.65 -2.35 10.91
CA ALA A 112 -13.08 -3.50 10.13
C ALA A 112 -12.03 -4.01 9.12
N VAL A 113 -11.14 -3.14 8.61
CA VAL A 113 -10.24 -3.47 7.50
C VAL A 113 -9.33 -4.66 7.75
N SER A 114 -8.95 -4.94 9.00
CA SER A 114 -8.09 -6.08 9.31
C SER A 114 -8.82 -7.42 9.15
N ILE A 115 -10.16 -7.45 9.35
CA ILE A 115 -10.99 -8.62 9.09
C ILE A 115 -10.96 -8.90 7.58
N VAL A 116 -11.31 -7.92 6.76
CA VAL A 116 -11.33 -8.02 5.29
C VAL A 116 -9.95 -8.37 4.72
N ALA A 117 -8.88 -7.79 5.27
CA ALA A 117 -7.51 -8.07 4.84
C ALA A 117 -6.99 -9.48 5.24
N ALA A 118 -7.70 -10.21 6.10
CA ALA A 118 -7.38 -11.59 6.43
C ALA A 118 -8.04 -12.61 5.47
N LEU A 119 -9.06 -12.20 4.69
CA LEU A 119 -9.80 -13.07 3.78
C LEU A 119 -8.97 -13.41 2.54
N SER A 120 -8.69 -14.69 2.31
CA SER A 120 -7.80 -15.13 1.22
C SER A 120 -8.38 -14.83 -0.16
N GLU A 121 -9.69 -14.99 -0.37
CA GLU A 121 -10.33 -14.68 -1.66
C GLU A 121 -10.28 -13.18 -1.98
N VAL A 122 -10.49 -12.31 -1.00
CA VAL A 122 -10.31 -10.86 -1.17
C VAL A 122 -8.86 -10.53 -1.54
N ARG A 123 -7.91 -11.18 -0.88
CA ARG A 123 -6.48 -11.00 -1.18
C ARG A 123 -6.14 -11.45 -2.59
N ASN A 124 -6.71 -12.56 -3.06
CA ASN A 124 -6.52 -13.06 -4.43
C ASN A 124 -6.97 -12.02 -5.46
N GLU A 125 -8.17 -11.45 -5.29
CA GLU A 125 -8.69 -10.41 -6.17
C GLU A 125 -7.83 -9.15 -6.15
N LEU A 126 -7.49 -8.66 -4.96
CA LEU A 126 -6.69 -7.44 -4.84
C LEU A 126 -5.24 -7.62 -5.31
N ARG A 127 -4.61 -8.78 -5.10
CA ARG A 127 -3.28 -9.08 -5.68
C ARG A 127 -3.30 -9.04 -7.20
N ALA A 128 -4.35 -9.62 -7.81
CA ALA A 128 -4.52 -9.55 -9.27
C ALA A 128 -4.67 -8.11 -9.75
N ALA A 129 -5.51 -7.30 -9.07
CA ALA A 129 -5.71 -5.89 -9.39
C ALA A 129 -4.43 -5.05 -9.23
N GLN A 130 -3.66 -5.28 -8.15
CA GLN A 130 -2.38 -4.60 -7.89
C GLN A 130 -1.34 -4.89 -8.98
N ARG A 131 -1.22 -6.17 -9.37
CA ARG A 131 -0.31 -6.58 -10.46
C ARG A 131 -0.73 -5.99 -11.80
N ALA A 132 -2.02 -5.99 -12.10
CA ALA A 132 -2.54 -5.37 -13.32
C ALA A 132 -2.29 -3.86 -13.34
N TRP A 133 -2.49 -3.18 -12.21
CA TRP A 133 -2.23 -1.75 -12.09
C TRP A 133 -0.75 -1.43 -12.36
N VAL A 134 0.18 -2.11 -11.70
CA VAL A 134 1.62 -1.89 -11.89
C VAL A 134 2.06 -2.19 -13.34
N LYS A 135 1.52 -3.24 -13.94
CA LYS A 135 1.79 -3.57 -15.36
C LYS A 135 1.33 -2.45 -16.29
N ASN A 136 0.13 -1.93 -16.08
CA ASN A 136 -0.45 -0.86 -16.91
C ASN A 136 0.27 0.49 -16.70
N ALA A 137 0.73 0.75 -15.47
CA ALA A 137 1.45 1.96 -15.11
C ALA A 137 2.94 1.95 -15.54
N GLY A 138 3.47 0.79 -15.97
CA GLY A 138 4.88 0.64 -16.36
C GLY A 138 5.86 0.54 -15.18
N GLY A 139 5.37 0.22 -13.99
CA GLY A 139 6.12 0.17 -12.74
C GLY A 139 5.49 1.02 -11.63
N GLY A 140 6.21 1.24 -10.52
CA GLY A 140 5.77 2.15 -9.47
C GLY A 140 6.34 1.87 -8.08
N VAL A 141 6.10 2.80 -7.17
CA VAL A 141 6.27 2.60 -5.74
C VAL A 141 4.96 2.04 -5.18
N VAL A 142 5.02 0.84 -4.62
CA VAL A 142 3.85 0.12 -4.09
C VAL A 142 4.03 -0.08 -2.60
N GLU A 143 3.11 0.42 -1.80
CA GLU A 143 3.14 0.23 -0.35
C GLU A 143 2.11 -0.78 0.15
N GLY A 144 2.46 -1.53 1.19
CA GLY A 144 1.55 -2.51 1.80
C GLY A 144 2.09 -3.20 3.05
N ARG A 145 1.88 -4.56 3.09
CA ARG A 145 2.30 -5.45 4.17
C ARG A 145 3.06 -6.68 3.67
N ASP A 146 2.84 -7.04 2.42
CA ASP A 146 3.31 -8.26 1.78
C ASP A 146 3.72 -8.02 0.32
N ILE A 147 4.01 -6.77 -0.02
CA ILE A 147 4.32 -6.37 -1.39
C ILE A 147 5.59 -7.06 -1.87
N GLY A 148 6.68 -6.95 -1.12
CA GLY A 148 7.97 -7.55 -1.46
C GLY A 148 8.05 -9.06 -1.18
N THR A 149 7.11 -9.62 -0.40
CA THR A 149 7.12 -11.05 -0.08
C THR A 149 6.18 -11.88 -0.92
N VAL A 150 5.05 -11.31 -1.40
CA VAL A 150 3.98 -12.06 -2.09
C VAL A 150 3.53 -11.39 -3.38
N VAL A 151 3.26 -10.08 -3.38
CA VAL A 151 2.68 -9.40 -4.54
C VAL A 151 3.71 -9.23 -5.65
N PHE A 152 4.89 -8.71 -5.31
CA PHE A 152 6.03 -8.48 -6.22
C PHE A 152 7.33 -9.04 -5.60
N PRO A 153 7.47 -10.37 -5.49
CA PRO A 153 8.67 -10.99 -4.94
C PRO A 153 9.94 -10.68 -5.75
N ASP A 154 9.77 -10.27 -7.01
CA ASP A 154 10.84 -9.87 -7.93
C ASP A 154 10.94 -8.35 -8.09
N ALA A 155 10.44 -7.55 -7.12
CA ALA A 155 10.57 -6.09 -7.14
C ALA A 155 12.04 -5.67 -7.29
N THR A 156 12.28 -4.53 -7.97
CA THR A 156 13.62 -3.96 -8.16
C THR A 156 14.30 -3.70 -6.83
N LEU A 157 13.55 -3.14 -5.87
CA LEU A 157 14.00 -2.96 -4.49
C LEU A 157 12.84 -3.28 -3.56
N LYS A 158 13.14 -4.01 -2.49
CA LYS A 158 12.22 -4.25 -1.38
C LYS A 158 12.70 -3.47 -0.16
N VAL A 159 11.78 -2.78 0.48
CA VAL A 159 12.04 -1.96 1.66
C VAL A 159 11.09 -2.39 2.77
N PHE A 160 11.63 -2.60 3.96
CA PHE A 160 10.82 -2.83 5.15
C PHE A 160 11.00 -1.65 6.11
N LEU A 161 9.94 -0.84 6.24
CA LEU A 161 9.93 0.32 7.14
C LEU A 161 9.33 -0.05 8.48
N THR A 162 10.00 0.33 9.55
CA THR A 162 9.47 0.20 10.92
C THR A 162 9.65 1.50 11.71
N ALA A 163 9.01 1.57 12.85
CA ALA A 163 9.26 2.53 13.93
C ALA A 163 8.70 1.94 15.23
N SER A 164 9.18 2.39 16.39
CA SER A 164 8.66 1.94 17.67
C SER A 164 7.15 2.19 17.78
N PRO A 165 6.37 1.32 18.47
CA PRO A 165 4.93 1.50 18.64
C PRO A 165 4.56 2.86 19.22
N ALA A 166 5.33 3.35 20.20
CA ALA A 166 5.14 4.66 20.81
C ALA A 166 5.26 5.80 19.80
N ILE A 167 6.31 5.80 18.97
CA ILE A 167 6.50 6.83 17.91
C ILE A 167 5.37 6.75 16.88
N ARG A 168 4.93 5.55 16.49
CA ARG A 168 3.81 5.38 15.55
C ARG A 168 2.49 5.91 16.14
N ALA A 169 2.26 5.71 17.44
CA ALA A 169 1.12 6.27 18.14
C ALA A 169 1.17 7.79 18.19
N GLN A 170 2.33 8.39 18.53
CA GLN A 170 2.51 9.84 18.52
C GLN A 170 2.25 10.45 17.14
N ARG A 171 2.79 9.84 16.05
CA ARG A 171 2.52 10.27 14.68
C ARG A 171 1.02 10.24 14.37
N ARG A 172 0.32 9.21 14.82
CA ARG A 172 -1.13 9.09 14.60
C ARG A 172 -1.92 10.13 15.37
N VAL A 173 -1.55 10.39 16.63
CA VAL A 173 -2.16 11.47 17.44
C VAL A 173 -1.98 12.82 16.77
N SER A 174 -0.79 13.11 16.24
CA SER A 174 -0.52 14.36 15.52
C SER A 174 -1.37 14.54 14.26
N GLN A 175 -1.82 13.44 13.62
CA GLN A 175 -2.65 13.45 12.41
C GLN A 175 -4.16 13.54 12.69
N SER A 176 -4.64 12.86 13.74
CA SER A 176 -6.08 12.65 13.95
C SER A 176 -6.55 12.92 15.40
N GLY A 177 -5.64 13.38 16.27
CA GLY A 177 -5.95 13.54 17.70
C GLY A 177 -6.09 12.19 18.41
N GLY A 178 -6.57 12.25 19.66
CA GLY A 178 -6.87 11.07 20.46
C GLY A 178 -5.86 10.81 21.57
N ASP A 179 -6.13 9.77 22.39
CA ASP A 179 -5.26 9.34 23.48
C ASP A 179 -4.12 8.45 22.94
N VAL A 180 -2.89 8.82 23.27
CA VAL A 180 -1.69 8.16 22.73
C VAL A 180 -1.57 6.70 23.19
N LEU A 181 -1.95 6.38 24.43
CA LEU A 181 -1.85 5.02 24.96
C LEU A 181 -2.91 4.11 24.34
N ALA A 182 -4.14 4.62 24.18
CA ALA A 182 -5.20 3.88 23.50
C ALA A 182 -4.85 3.61 22.02
N ILE A 183 -4.26 4.58 21.34
CA ILE A 183 -3.82 4.43 19.94
C ILE A 183 -2.63 3.46 19.85
N GLU A 184 -1.69 3.49 20.79
CA GLU A 184 -0.58 2.53 20.82
C GLU A 184 -1.09 1.09 20.97
N GLU A 185 -2.07 0.87 21.86
CA GLU A 185 -2.67 -0.46 22.02
C GLU A 185 -3.40 -0.93 20.76
N GLN A 186 -4.14 -0.06 20.09
CA GLN A 186 -4.77 -0.36 18.80
C GLN A 186 -3.74 -0.71 17.74
N ILE A 187 -2.60 0.00 17.68
CA ILE A 187 -1.49 -0.28 16.77
C ILE A 187 -0.90 -1.66 17.07
N ARG A 188 -0.62 -2.00 18.32
CA ARG A 188 -0.11 -3.31 18.74
C ARG A 188 -1.06 -4.44 18.34
N LYS A 189 -2.35 -4.27 18.61
CA LYS A 189 -3.38 -5.25 18.21
C LYS A 189 -3.41 -5.45 16.69
N ARG A 190 -3.35 -4.38 15.94
CA ARG A 190 -3.33 -4.44 14.47
C ARG A 190 -2.07 -5.12 13.93
N ASP A 191 -0.90 -4.77 14.47
CA ASP A 191 0.37 -5.40 14.09
C ASP A 191 0.36 -6.90 14.38
N HIS A 192 -0.24 -7.31 15.50
CA HIS A 192 -0.43 -8.73 15.83
C HIS A 192 -1.30 -9.41 14.77
N LEU A 193 -2.46 -8.83 14.42
CA LEU A 193 -3.33 -9.39 13.38
C LEU A 193 -2.63 -9.46 12.02
N ASP A 194 -1.93 -8.38 11.60
CA ASP A 194 -1.22 -8.35 10.32
C ASP A 194 -0.07 -9.39 10.27
N SER A 195 0.62 -9.65 11.39
CA SER A 195 1.77 -10.58 11.45
C SER A 195 1.38 -12.04 11.67
N THR A 196 0.18 -12.32 12.21
CA THR A 196 -0.27 -13.68 12.54
C THR A 196 -1.33 -14.23 11.59
N ARG A 197 -1.80 -13.42 10.63
CA ARG A 197 -2.79 -13.91 9.65
C ARG A 197 -2.22 -15.06 8.82
N ALA A 198 -3.08 -16.04 8.48
CA ALA A 198 -2.68 -17.24 7.78
C ALA A 198 -2.17 -16.97 6.35
N ASP A 199 -2.85 -16.06 5.61
CA ASP A 199 -2.45 -15.68 4.25
C ASP A 199 -1.59 -14.41 4.28
N SER A 200 -0.38 -14.51 3.73
CA SER A 200 0.55 -13.38 3.51
C SER A 200 0.78 -12.52 4.76
N PRO A 201 1.28 -13.09 5.88
CA PRO A 201 1.55 -12.31 7.09
C PRO A 201 2.56 -11.19 6.82
N LEU A 202 2.41 -10.08 7.56
CA LEU A 202 3.42 -9.04 7.57
C LEU A 202 4.73 -9.61 8.09
N ARG A 203 5.73 -9.63 7.22
CA ARG A 203 7.10 -10.06 7.56
C ARG A 203 8.11 -9.35 6.69
N GLU A 204 9.28 -9.17 7.21
CA GLU A 204 10.44 -8.70 6.46
C GLU A 204 10.85 -9.74 5.40
N SER A 205 11.17 -9.29 4.19
CA SER A 205 11.81 -10.12 3.16
C SER A 205 13.31 -10.22 3.45
N LYS A 206 13.91 -11.40 3.21
CA LYS A 206 15.35 -11.63 3.48
C LYS A 206 16.28 -10.69 2.71
N ASP A 207 15.82 -10.20 1.57
CA ASP A 207 16.53 -9.32 0.64
C ASP A 207 16.02 -7.87 0.70
N SER A 208 15.28 -7.51 1.74
CA SER A 208 14.79 -6.14 1.91
C SER A 208 15.81 -5.22 2.59
N LEU A 209 15.82 -3.97 2.15
CA LEU A 209 16.44 -2.86 2.87
C LEU A 209 15.60 -2.56 4.12
N PHE A 210 16.10 -2.90 5.29
CA PHE A 210 15.43 -2.58 6.56
C PHE A 210 15.76 -1.17 7.01
N ILE A 211 14.72 -0.37 7.32
CA ILE A 211 14.89 1.00 7.82
C ILE A 211 14.00 1.22 9.04
N ASP A 212 14.62 1.48 10.18
CA ASP A 212 13.91 2.02 11.35
C ASP A 212 13.81 3.55 11.22
N THR A 213 12.58 4.03 11.07
CA THR A 213 12.27 5.44 10.86
C THR A 213 12.07 6.22 12.16
N THR A 214 12.32 5.61 13.33
CA THR A 214 12.06 6.20 14.66
C THR A 214 12.67 7.60 14.77
N ASP A 215 13.95 7.74 14.41
CA ASP A 215 14.73 8.98 14.55
C ASP A 215 15.16 9.58 13.20
N LEU A 216 14.56 9.13 12.09
CA LEU A 216 14.92 9.60 10.77
C LEU A 216 13.88 10.60 10.21
N SER A 217 14.36 11.63 9.51
CA SER A 217 13.49 12.50 8.72
C SER A 217 13.03 11.80 7.43
N ILE A 218 11.90 12.24 6.90
CA ILE A 218 11.35 11.73 5.64
C ILE A 218 12.38 11.85 4.52
N GLU A 219 13.04 12.99 4.40
CA GLU A 219 14.04 13.30 3.36
C GLU A 219 15.22 12.32 3.41
N LYS A 220 15.72 12.00 4.60
CA LYS A 220 16.83 11.03 4.77
C LYS A 220 16.44 9.64 4.32
N VAL A 221 15.22 9.19 4.69
CA VAL A 221 14.71 7.86 4.30
C VAL A 221 14.52 7.80 2.78
N VAL A 222 13.89 8.83 2.18
CA VAL A 222 13.69 8.92 0.72
C VAL A 222 15.03 8.91 -0.02
N GLN A 223 16.01 9.68 0.44
CA GLN A 223 17.34 9.73 -0.15
C GLN A 223 18.04 8.37 -0.10
N GLN A 224 17.98 7.68 1.05
CA GLN A 224 18.56 6.35 1.22
C GLN A 224 17.96 5.34 0.25
N ILE A 225 16.62 5.32 0.12
CA ILE A 225 15.93 4.41 -0.79
C ILE A 225 16.26 4.75 -2.25
N ALA A 226 16.21 6.04 -2.63
CA ALA A 226 16.52 6.49 -3.99
C ALA A 226 17.95 6.14 -4.40
N SER A 227 18.92 6.31 -3.51
CA SER A 227 20.32 5.89 -3.76
C SER A 227 20.42 4.38 -3.99
N SER A 228 19.75 3.57 -3.17
CA SER A 228 19.74 2.10 -3.35
C SER A 228 19.12 1.67 -4.68
N VAL A 229 18.08 2.36 -5.16
CA VAL A 229 17.50 2.10 -6.49
C VAL A 229 18.53 2.41 -7.59
N ALA A 230 19.20 3.55 -7.50
CA ALA A 230 20.22 3.97 -8.48
C ALA A 230 21.41 2.99 -8.54
N ASP A 231 21.87 2.49 -7.38
CA ASP A 231 22.96 1.52 -7.30
C ASP A 231 22.59 0.19 -7.99
N ILE A 232 21.35 -0.31 -7.77
CA ILE A 232 20.85 -1.54 -8.41
C ILE A 232 20.76 -1.36 -9.94
N GLU A 233 20.26 -0.21 -10.40
CA GLU A 233 20.13 0.07 -11.83
C GLU A 233 21.50 0.19 -12.51
N SER A 234 22.47 0.83 -11.85
CA SER A 234 23.83 0.93 -12.37
C SER A 234 24.50 -0.44 -12.49
N SER A 235 24.34 -1.31 -11.49
CA SER A 235 24.90 -2.67 -11.50
C SER A 235 24.25 -3.62 -12.51
N SER A 236 23.06 -3.27 -13.01
CA SER A 236 22.35 -4.09 -14.02
C SER A 236 22.75 -3.76 -15.47
N HIS A 237 23.58 -2.74 -15.67
CA HIS A 237 24.08 -2.29 -16.98
C HIS A 237 25.54 -2.71 -17.25
N GLU A 238 26.22 -3.36 -16.30
CA GLU A 238 27.51 -4.01 -16.47
C GLU A 238 27.33 -5.51 -16.82
#